data_fb99eca9c109762b1b880544b7d69c14
#
_entry.id   fb99eca9c109762b1b880544b7d69c14
#
_cell.length_a   1.000
_cell.length_b   1.000
_cell.length_c   1.000
_cell.angle_alpha   90.00
_cell.angle_beta   90.00
_cell.angle_gamma   90.00
#
_symmetry.space_group_name_H-M   'P 1'
#
loop_
_entity.id
_entity.type
_entity.pdbx_description
1 polymer ?
#
loop_
_entity_poly.entity_id
_entity_poly.type
_entity_poly.pdbx_seq_one_letter_code
_entity_poly.pdbx_strand_id
1 'polypeptide(L)'
;VMGRFNSVVLLLLVFAMGLLLTGCEQEKANQIEWQLPLEKKQDPHSGQVADAVPEWAALQRGEAEFVWLEKATARLHSSTVASGGVAEFSGWEIRLLGLATGLRTENRAFLNDGNVDNPAAFVVISRDGEIHYRGWLYQKFPELFGMDDPAWKVWLKGITLRPASQEAHN
;
A
#
# COMPACT_ATOMS: atom_id res chain seq x y z
N VAL A 1 61.82 58.80 -5.00
CA VAL A 1 61.03 58.60 -3.78
C VAL A 1 59.65 57.93 -4.04
N MET A 2 59.30 57.65 -5.31
CA MET A 2 57.99 57.10 -5.70
C MET A 2 57.87 55.57 -5.68
N GLY A 3 58.93 54.82 -5.50
CA GLY A 3 58.89 53.34 -5.62
C GLY A 3 58.51 52.58 -4.35
N ARG A 4 58.63 53.16 -3.17
CA ARG A 4 58.40 52.44 -1.90
C ARG A 4 56.93 52.49 -1.43
N PHE A 5 56.20 53.47 -1.89
CA PHE A 5 54.75 53.60 -1.50
C PHE A 5 53.86 52.57 -2.21
N ASN A 6 54.17 52.19 -3.44
CA ASN A 6 53.42 51.16 -4.16
C ASN A 6 53.63 49.75 -3.60
N SER A 7 54.80 49.44 -3.06
CA SER A 7 55.04 48.11 -2.46
C SER A 7 54.25 47.89 -1.16
N VAL A 8 54.13 48.93 -0.33
CA VAL A 8 53.38 48.81 0.92
C VAL A 8 51.88 48.67 0.66
N VAL A 9 51.35 49.41 -0.29
CA VAL A 9 49.95 49.33 -0.70
C VAL A 9 49.64 47.96 -1.30
N LEU A 10 50.55 47.42 -2.14
CA LEU A 10 50.36 46.07 -2.72
C LEU A 10 50.41 45.00 -1.65
N LEU A 11 51.30 45.13 -0.65
CA LEU A 11 51.38 44.17 0.48
C LEU A 11 50.15 44.20 1.38
N LEU A 12 49.57 45.37 1.64
CA LEU A 12 48.32 45.54 2.34
C LEU A 12 47.10 44.96 1.61
N LEU A 13 47.05 45.11 0.28
CA LEU A 13 46.02 44.53 -0.55
C LEU A 13 46.04 42.99 -0.57
N VAL A 14 47.23 42.42 -0.66
CA VAL A 14 47.42 40.95 -0.59
C VAL A 14 47.05 40.42 0.76
N PHE A 15 47.40 41.14 1.85
CA PHE A 15 47.02 40.73 3.21
C PHE A 15 45.53 40.85 3.48
N ALA A 16 44.86 41.88 2.97
CA ALA A 16 43.42 42.04 3.06
C ALA A 16 42.66 40.95 2.26
N MET A 17 43.20 40.52 1.13
CA MET A 17 42.61 39.47 0.31
C MET A 17 42.79 38.07 0.92
N GLY A 18 43.87 37.88 1.69
CA GLY A 18 44.09 36.63 2.45
C GLY A 18 43.17 36.44 3.63
N LEU A 19 42.64 37.51 4.25
CA LEU A 19 41.70 37.45 5.35
C LEU A 19 40.26 37.14 4.93
N LEU A 20 39.93 37.26 3.67
CA LEU A 20 38.60 36.93 3.11
C LEU A 20 38.43 35.44 2.81
N LEU A 21 39.48 34.63 2.89
CA LEU A 21 39.44 33.20 2.60
C LEU A 21 39.30 32.30 3.87
N THR A 22 39.26 32.88 5.07
CA THR A 22 39.08 32.11 6.32
C THR A 22 37.63 32.14 6.83
N GLY A 23 36.67 32.10 5.95
CA GLY A 23 35.30 32.14 6.36
C GLY A 23 34.46 31.10 5.68
N CYS A 24 34.56 29.87 6.06
CA CYS A 24 33.51 28.84 6.10
C CYS A 24 34.13 27.55 6.63
N GLU A 25 34.41 27.52 7.92
CA GLU A 25 34.37 26.26 8.63
C GLU A 25 32.91 25.83 8.58
N GLN A 26 32.55 25.01 7.59
CA GLN A 26 31.32 24.28 7.56
C GLN A 26 31.35 23.42 8.83
N GLU A 27 30.66 23.87 9.88
CA GLU A 27 30.27 22.96 10.95
C GLU A 27 29.74 21.71 10.22
N LYS A 28 30.45 20.61 10.39
CA LYS A 28 29.93 19.30 10.06
C LYS A 28 28.62 19.23 10.86
N ALA A 29 27.52 19.62 10.22
CA ALA A 29 26.22 19.25 10.69
C ALA A 29 26.36 17.77 11.02
N ASN A 30 26.25 17.42 12.30
CA ASN A 30 26.12 16.05 12.72
C ASN A 30 25.01 15.50 11.85
N GLN A 31 25.39 14.84 10.75
CA GLN A 31 24.46 13.98 10.07
C GLN A 31 24.04 13.02 11.14
N ILE A 32 22.85 13.25 11.67
CA ILE A 32 22.14 12.24 12.41
C ILE A 32 21.91 11.16 11.37
N GLU A 33 22.90 10.30 11.28
CA GLU A 33 22.77 9.06 10.55
C GLU A 33 21.72 8.29 11.32
N TRP A 34 20.50 8.33 10.80
CA TRP A 34 19.41 7.50 11.28
C TRP A 34 19.78 6.05 10.96
N GLN A 35 20.81 5.55 11.64
CA GLN A 35 21.09 4.13 11.74
C GLN A 35 20.10 3.51 12.73
N LEU A 36 18.82 3.71 12.43
CA LEU A 36 17.88 2.68 12.79
C LEU A 36 18.24 1.52 11.86
N PRO A 37 18.74 0.38 12.39
CA PRO A 37 18.69 -0.82 11.61
C PRO A 37 17.23 -0.94 11.23
N LEU A 38 16.94 -0.79 9.94
CA LEU A 38 15.72 -1.29 9.34
C LEU A 38 15.83 -2.83 9.43
N GLU A 39 15.86 -3.35 10.67
CA GLU A 39 15.25 -4.63 10.88
C GLU A 39 13.89 -4.46 10.20
N LYS A 40 13.65 -5.25 9.15
CA LYS A 40 12.32 -5.46 8.63
C LYS A 40 11.51 -5.95 9.84
N LYS A 41 11.10 -5.02 10.70
CA LYS A 41 9.98 -5.27 11.59
C LYS A 41 8.91 -5.67 10.62
N GLN A 42 8.60 -6.95 10.60
CA GLN A 42 7.39 -7.42 9.95
C GLN A 42 6.33 -6.42 10.39
N ASP A 43 5.83 -5.67 9.41
CA ASP A 43 4.72 -4.76 9.63
C ASP A 43 3.68 -5.58 10.43
N PRO A 44 3.29 -5.17 11.65
CA PRO A 44 2.29 -5.90 12.41
C PRO A 44 0.99 -6.09 11.61
N HIS A 45 0.80 -5.27 10.57
CA HIS A 45 -0.30 -5.35 9.62
C HIS A 45 0.01 -6.27 8.43
N SER A 46 1.28 -6.49 8.06
CA SER A 46 1.66 -7.48 7.04
C SER A 46 1.66 -8.92 7.58
N GLY A 47 1.64 -9.10 8.89
CA GLY A 47 1.62 -10.41 9.56
C GLY A 47 0.26 -11.09 9.64
N GLN A 48 -0.79 -10.49 9.10
CA GLN A 48 -2.09 -11.13 8.91
C GLN A 48 -2.33 -11.47 7.44
N VAL A 49 -1.39 -12.17 6.83
CA VAL A 49 -1.78 -13.05 5.73
C VAL A 49 -2.65 -14.11 6.38
N ALA A 50 -3.96 -13.94 6.33
CA ALA A 50 -4.89 -15.01 6.65
C ALA A 50 -4.58 -16.12 5.64
N ASP A 51 -3.79 -17.12 6.06
CA ASP A 51 -3.35 -18.21 5.18
C ASP A 51 -4.54 -18.96 4.58
N ALA A 52 -5.71 -18.86 5.24
CA ALA A 52 -6.93 -19.50 4.79
C ALA A 52 -8.15 -18.57 4.95
N VAL A 53 -9.06 -18.62 3.96
CA VAL A 53 -10.39 -18.02 4.09
C VAL A 53 -11.19 -18.74 5.19
N PRO A 54 -11.85 -18.02 6.12
CA PRO A 54 -12.74 -18.64 7.09
C PRO A 54 -13.87 -19.40 6.40
N GLU A 55 -14.22 -20.57 6.92
CA GLU A 55 -15.27 -21.41 6.33
C GLU A 55 -16.62 -20.67 6.17
N TRP A 56 -17.03 -19.92 7.21
CA TRP A 56 -18.25 -19.13 7.16
C TRP A 56 -18.25 -18.10 6.00
N ALA A 57 -17.08 -17.55 5.62
CA ALA A 57 -16.95 -16.58 4.53
C ALA A 57 -16.99 -17.29 3.16
N ALA A 58 -16.37 -18.46 3.06
CA ALA A 58 -16.37 -19.26 1.84
C ALA A 58 -17.77 -19.80 1.48
N LEU A 59 -18.63 -19.95 2.49
CA LEU A 59 -20.02 -20.39 2.31
C LEU A 59 -20.97 -19.27 1.83
N GLN A 60 -20.57 -18.00 1.98
CA GLN A 60 -21.38 -16.87 1.50
C GLN A 60 -21.52 -16.91 -0.02
N ARG A 61 -22.74 -16.69 -0.50
CA ARG A 61 -23.04 -16.59 -1.93
C ARG A 61 -23.33 -15.15 -2.31
N GLY A 62 -22.76 -14.72 -3.43
CA GLY A 62 -22.91 -13.36 -3.89
C GLY A 62 -21.86 -12.99 -4.91
N GLU A 63 -21.61 -11.72 -5.02
CA GLU A 63 -20.58 -11.16 -5.91
C GLU A 63 -19.90 -9.96 -5.26
N ALA A 64 -18.70 -9.68 -5.70
CA ALA A 64 -17.91 -8.52 -5.32
C ALA A 64 -17.50 -7.72 -6.56
N GLU A 65 -17.59 -6.41 -6.47
CA GLU A 65 -17.11 -5.47 -7.49
C GLU A 65 -15.76 -4.90 -7.05
N PHE A 66 -14.77 -5.05 -7.93
CA PHE A 66 -13.41 -4.55 -7.72
C PHE A 66 -13.11 -3.42 -8.69
N VAL A 67 -12.30 -2.47 -8.24
CA VAL A 67 -11.77 -1.40 -9.08
C VAL A 67 -10.28 -1.58 -9.24
N TRP A 68 -9.82 -1.47 -10.48
CA TRP A 68 -8.43 -1.53 -10.89
C TRP A 68 -7.99 -0.14 -11.34
N LEU A 69 -6.89 0.35 -10.80
CA LEU A 69 -6.26 1.59 -11.22
C LEU A 69 -4.93 1.27 -11.90
N GLU A 70 -4.82 1.65 -13.15
CA GLU A 70 -3.55 1.73 -13.84
C GLU A 70 -2.87 3.06 -13.48
N LYS A 71 -1.82 3.02 -12.68
CA LYS A 71 -1.21 4.23 -12.11
C LYS A 71 -0.56 5.14 -13.15
N ALA A 72 0.02 4.54 -14.21
CA ALA A 72 0.69 5.30 -15.26
C ALA A 72 -0.26 6.21 -16.05
N THR A 73 -1.51 5.79 -16.24
CA THR A 73 -2.51 6.49 -17.06
C THR A 73 -3.67 7.05 -16.25
N ALA A 74 -3.71 6.74 -14.94
CA ALA A 74 -4.83 7.03 -14.03
C ALA A 74 -6.18 6.45 -14.54
N ARG A 75 -6.15 5.39 -15.33
CA ARG A 75 -7.35 4.73 -15.84
C ARG A 75 -7.93 3.79 -14.78
N LEU A 76 -9.24 3.85 -14.64
CA LEU A 76 -10.01 2.95 -13.79
C LEU A 76 -10.74 1.92 -14.64
N HIS A 77 -10.75 0.68 -14.14
CA HIS A 77 -11.54 -0.41 -14.68
C HIS A 77 -12.28 -1.11 -13.54
N SER A 78 -13.50 -1.59 -13.79
CA SER A 78 -14.25 -2.37 -12.80
C SER A 78 -14.45 -3.80 -13.30
N SER A 79 -14.38 -4.75 -12.36
CA SER A 79 -14.71 -6.15 -12.61
C SER A 79 -15.60 -6.68 -11.49
N THR A 80 -16.60 -7.51 -11.86
CA THR A 80 -17.47 -8.19 -10.90
C THR A 80 -17.15 -9.68 -10.91
N VAL A 81 -16.98 -10.24 -9.71
CA VAL A 81 -16.62 -11.64 -9.52
C VAL A 81 -17.65 -12.31 -8.62
N ALA A 82 -18.21 -13.41 -9.05
CA ALA A 82 -19.09 -14.23 -8.21
C ALA A 82 -18.29 -15.05 -7.19
N SER A 83 -18.92 -15.44 -6.08
CA SER A 83 -18.32 -16.30 -5.05
C SER A 83 -17.74 -17.57 -5.68
N GLY A 84 -16.46 -17.85 -5.41
CA GLY A 84 -15.69 -18.95 -6.00
C GLY A 84 -15.23 -18.72 -7.44
N GLY A 85 -15.63 -17.59 -8.05
CA GLY A 85 -15.25 -17.23 -9.43
C GLY A 85 -13.91 -16.53 -9.54
N VAL A 86 -13.57 -16.23 -10.78
CA VAL A 86 -12.33 -15.57 -11.20
C VAL A 86 -12.66 -14.50 -12.22
N ALA A 87 -11.98 -13.38 -12.20
CA ALA A 87 -11.93 -12.42 -13.29
C ALA A 87 -10.48 -12.16 -13.69
N GLU A 88 -10.28 -11.93 -14.98
CA GLU A 88 -8.98 -11.62 -15.55
C GLU A 88 -9.01 -10.19 -16.12
N PHE A 89 -7.93 -9.44 -15.88
CA PHE A 89 -7.77 -8.11 -16.43
C PHE A 89 -6.29 -7.77 -16.61
N SER A 90 -5.91 -7.43 -17.83
CA SER A 90 -4.54 -6.98 -18.17
C SER A 90 -3.41 -7.87 -17.65
N GLY A 91 -3.61 -9.21 -17.72
CA GLY A 91 -2.68 -10.22 -17.23
C GLY A 91 -2.76 -10.49 -15.73
N TRP A 92 -3.61 -9.79 -15.00
CA TRP A 92 -3.95 -10.08 -13.62
C TRP A 92 -5.15 -11.02 -13.51
N GLU A 93 -5.12 -11.89 -12.53
CA GLU A 93 -6.23 -12.75 -12.13
C GLU A 93 -6.66 -12.35 -10.71
N ILE A 94 -7.98 -12.15 -10.49
CA ILE A 94 -8.55 -12.01 -9.16
C ILE A 94 -9.55 -13.13 -8.90
N ARG A 95 -9.34 -13.87 -7.84
CA ARG A 95 -10.20 -14.98 -7.39
C ARG A 95 -10.90 -14.59 -6.10
N LEU A 96 -12.23 -14.66 -6.08
CA LEU A 96 -13.04 -14.39 -4.91
C LEU A 96 -13.26 -15.66 -4.11
N LEU A 97 -12.73 -15.72 -2.88
CA LEU A 97 -12.80 -16.90 -2.02
C LEU A 97 -13.80 -16.77 -0.87
N GLY A 98 -14.16 -15.55 -0.47
CA GLY A 98 -15.10 -15.36 0.64
C GLY A 98 -15.66 -13.96 0.71
N LEU A 99 -16.82 -13.81 1.35
CA LEU A 99 -17.52 -12.55 1.55
C LEU A 99 -17.90 -12.34 3.00
N ALA A 100 -17.93 -11.08 3.43
CA ALA A 100 -18.40 -10.66 4.74
C ALA A 100 -19.15 -9.33 4.62
N THR A 101 -20.28 -9.17 5.33
CA THR A 101 -21.01 -7.89 5.40
C THR A 101 -20.50 -6.98 6.50
N GLY A 102 -20.02 -7.56 7.58
CA GLY A 102 -19.54 -6.85 8.76
C GLY A 102 -18.27 -7.49 9.31
N LEU A 103 -17.20 -7.48 8.53
CA LEU A 103 -15.94 -8.07 8.94
C LEU A 103 -15.34 -7.34 10.14
N ARG A 104 -15.05 -8.06 11.20
CA ARG A 104 -14.25 -7.60 12.34
C ARG A 104 -13.29 -8.66 12.83
N THR A 105 -12.28 -8.23 13.57
CA THR A 105 -11.32 -9.13 14.19
C THR A 105 -11.53 -9.11 15.71
N GLU A 106 -11.62 -10.29 16.30
CA GLU A 106 -11.66 -10.48 17.74
C GLU A 106 -10.78 -11.67 18.12
N ASN A 107 -9.91 -11.50 19.11
CA ASN A 107 -8.99 -12.56 19.57
C ASN A 107 -8.17 -13.20 18.43
N ARG A 108 -7.75 -12.41 17.45
CA ARG A 108 -7.03 -12.83 16.21
C ARG A 108 -7.88 -13.69 15.26
N ALA A 109 -9.17 -13.80 15.47
CA ALA A 109 -10.09 -14.48 14.56
C ALA A 109 -10.93 -13.47 13.79
N PHE A 110 -11.20 -13.78 12.53
CA PHE A 110 -12.16 -13.02 11.72
C PHE A 110 -13.57 -13.49 12.00
N LEU A 111 -14.47 -12.54 12.20
CA LEU A 111 -15.90 -12.75 12.45
C LEU A 111 -16.72 -11.90 11.49
N ASN A 112 -17.94 -12.38 11.16
CA ASN A 112 -18.92 -11.58 10.44
C ASN A 112 -20.01 -11.14 11.43
N ASP A 113 -20.03 -9.87 11.76
CA ASP A 113 -20.98 -9.28 12.70
C ASP A 113 -21.99 -8.42 11.94
N GLY A 114 -23.25 -8.82 11.94
CA GLY A 114 -24.34 -8.11 11.23
C GLY A 114 -24.63 -6.70 11.76
N ASN A 115 -24.11 -6.33 12.95
CA ASN A 115 -24.24 -4.99 13.51
C ASN A 115 -23.09 -4.05 13.07
N VAL A 116 -22.09 -4.57 12.39
CA VAL A 116 -20.95 -3.81 11.88
C VAL A 116 -21.11 -3.61 10.38
N ASP A 117 -21.09 -2.35 9.95
CA ASP A 117 -21.08 -2.03 8.51
C ASP A 117 -19.62 -1.96 8.01
N ASN A 118 -19.07 -3.11 7.68
CA ASN A 118 -17.72 -3.25 7.15
C ASN A 118 -17.65 -4.37 6.11
N PRO A 119 -18.25 -4.16 4.92
CA PRO A 119 -18.22 -5.14 3.84
C PRO A 119 -16.78 -5.44 3.41
N ALA A 120 -16.49 -6.72 3.20
CA ALA A 120 -15.18 -7.18 2.82
C ALA A 120 -15.24 -8.42 1.92
N ALA A 121 -14.21 -8.60 1.10
CA ALA A 121 -14.03 -9.75 0.22
C ALA A 121 -12.65 -10.36 0.45
N PHE A 122 -12.58 -11.67 0.66
CA PHE A 122 -11.32 -12.40 0.72
C PHE A 122 -10.93 -12.85 -0.69
N VAL A 123 -9.77 -12.40 -1.14
CA VAL A 123 -9.32 -12.63 -2.51
C VAL A 123 -7.90 -13.18 -2.58
N VAL A 124 -7.61 -13.79 -3.73
CA VAL A 124 -6.25 -14.02 -4.21
C VAL A 124 -6.08 -13.25 -5.52
N ILE A 125 -5.04 -12.44 -5.61
CA ILE A 125 -4.69 -11.71 -6.82
C ILE A 125 -3.34 -12.22 -7.27
N SER A 126 -3.27 -12.68 -8.52
CA SER A 126 -2.07 -13.28 -9.11
C SER A 126 -1.81 -12.69 -10.49
N ARG A 127 -0.55 -12.82 -10.93
CA ARG A 127 -0.11 -12.50 -12.27
C ARG A 127 0.95 -13.49 -12.69
N ASP A 128 0.84 -14.03 -13.90
CA ASP A 128 1.77 -15.02 -14.45
C ASP A 128 1.98 -16.23 -13.51
N GLY A 129 0.94 -16.60 -12.74
CA GLY A 129 0.96 -17.69 -11.76
C GLY A 129 1.58 -17.33 -10.40
N GLU A 130 2.12 -16.13 -10.24
CA GLU A 130 2.65 -15.63 -8.96
C GLU A 130 1.55 -14.89 -8.16
N ILE A 131 1.46 -15.18 -6.87
CA ILE A 131 0.51 -14.52 -5.98
C ILE A 131 1.14 -13.21 -5.48
N HIS A 132 0.50 -12.10 -5.83
CA HIS A 132 0.89 -10.75 -5.39
C HIS A 132 0.12 -10.27 -4.16
N TYR A 133 -1.11 -10.78 -3.98
CA TYR A 133 -1.92 -10.43 -2.83
C TYR A 133 -2.81 -11.61 -2.43
N ARG A 134 -2.96 -11.84 -1.13
CA ARG A 134 -3.91 -12.77 -0.55
C ARG A 134 -4.42 -12.20 0.76
N GLY A 135 -5.72 -12.00 0.88
CA GLY A 135 -6.30 -11.46 2.09
C GLY A 135 -7.64 -10.76 1.88
N TRP A 136 -8.04 -10.01 2.90
CA TRP A 136 -9.27 -9.25 2.90
C TRP A 136 -9.11 -7.89 2.26
N LEU A 137 -9.94 -7.57 1.27
CA LEU A 137 -10.16 -6.23 0.77
C LEU A 137 -11.38 -5.65 1.47
N TYR A 138 -11.25 -4.44 2.03
CA TYR A 138 -12.32 -3.77 2.78
C TYR A 138 -12.91 -2.64 1.97
N GLN A 139 -14.24 -2.60 1.88
CA GLN A 139 -14.92 -1.52 1.16
C GLN A 139 -14.72 -0.15 1.84
N LYS A 140 -14.72 -0.11 3.17
CA LYS A 140 -14.62 1.13 3.95
C LYS A 140 -13.18 1.67 4.07
N PHE A 141 -12.18 0.84 3.76
CA PHE A 141 -10.78 1.18 3.96
C PHE A 141 -9.93 0.87 2.71
N PRO A 142 -10.31 1.40 1.53
CA PRO A 142 -9.64 1.06 0.26
C PRO A 142 -8.17 1.53 0.21
N GLU A 143 -7.81 2.52 1.04
CA GLU A 143 -6.43 3.04 1.09
C GLU A 143 -5.51 2.18 1.97
N LEU A 144 -6.07 1.46 2.94
CA LEU A 144 -5.30 0.68 3.90
C LEU A 144 -5.19 -0.80 3.50
N PHE A 145 -6.20 -1.32 2.82
CA PHE A 145 -6.31 -2.74 2.50
C PHE A 145 -6.64 -2.93 1.02
N GLY A 146 -5.64 -3.26 0.25
CA GLY A 146 -5.75 -3.51 -1.17
C GLY A 146 -4.42 -3.97 -1.74
N MET A 147 -4.44 -4.50 -2.95
CA MET A 147 -3.20 -4.73 -3.68
C MET A 147 -2.66 -3.38 -4.16
N ASP A 148 -1.44 -3.07 -3.79
CA ASP A 148 -0.73 -1.86 -4.20
C ASP A 148 0.63 -2.24 -4.81
N ASP A 149 0.62 -2.49 -6.12
CA ASP A 149 1.78 -2.77 -6.95
C ASP A 149 2.34 -1.45 -7.54
N PRO A 150 3.60 -1.33 -7.96
CA PRO A 150 4.13 -0.11 -8.57
C PRO A 150 3.33 0.43 -9.76
N ALA A 151 2.71 -0.44 -10.56
CA ALA A 151 1.93 -0.06 -11.74
C ALA A 151 0.42 -0.12 -11.52
N TRP A 152 -0.06 -0.91 -10.54
CA TRP A 152 -1.46 -1.20 -10.34
C TRP A 152 -1.89 -1.06 -8.88
N LYS A 153 -3.14 -0.65 -8.68
CA LYS A 153 -3.83 -0.71 -7.39
C LYS A 153 -5.19 -1.38 -7.58
N VAL A 154 -5.56 -2.25 -6.63
CA VAL A 154 -6.85 -2.93 -6.63
C VAL A 154 -7.51 -2.78 -5.27
N TRP A 155 -8.80 -2.44 -5.26
CA TRP A 155 -9.59 -2.37 -4.04
C TRP A 155 -11.02 -2.84 -4.26
N LEU A 156 -11.72 -3.13 -3.17
CA LEU A 156 -13.12 -3.50 -3.17
C LEU A 156 -14.01 -2.26 -3.27
N LYS A 157 -14.90 -2.22 -4.26
CA LYS A 157 -15.94 -1.19 -4.38
C LYS A 157 -17.19 -1.55 -3.59
N GLY A 158 -17.58 -2.82 -3.59
CA GLY A 158 -18.75 -3.29 -2.87
C GLY A 158 -18.97 -4.78 -3.03
N ILE A 159 -19.92 -5.29 -2.25
CA ILE A 159 -20.41 -6.67 -2.35
C ILE A 159 -21.93 -6.69 -2.47
N THR A 160 -22.47 -7.73 -3.12
CA THR A 160 -23.88 -8.05 -3.16
C THR A 160 -24.07 -9.51 -2.76
N LEU A 161 -24.73 -9.76 -1.62
CA LEU A 161 -25.04 -11.12 -1.22
C LEU A 161 -26.31 -11.61 -1.92
N ARG A 162 -26.31 -12.89 -2.27
CA ARG A 162 -27.53 -13.58 -2.70
C ARG A 162 -28.13 -14.26 -1.48
N PRO A 163 -29.43 -14.09 -1.23
CA PRO A 163 -30.10 -14.88 -0.20
C PRO A 163 -29.92 -16.37 -0.53
N ALA A 164 -29.70 -17.19 0.49
CA ALA A 164 -29.72 -18.63 0.32
C ALA A 164 -31.08 -18.96 -0.33
N SER A 165 -31.08 -19.44 -1.57
CA SER A 165 -32.29 -19.96 -2.19
C SER A 165 -32.82 -21.04 -1.24
N GLN A 166 -34.03 -20.85 -0.72
CA GLN A 166 -34.76 -21.96 -0.11
C GLN A 166 -34.79 -23.03 -1.19
N GLU A 167 -34.02 -24.09 -1.02
CA GLU A 167 -34.22 -25.30 -1.80
C GLU A 167 -35.65 -25.69 -1.58
N ALA A 168 -36.45 -25.54 -2.62
CA ALA A 168 -37.81 -25.94 -2.62
C ALA A 168 -37.83 -27.45 -2.30
N HIS A 169 -38.31 -27.75 -1.12
CA HIS A 169 -38.74 -29.09 -0.78
C HIS A 169 -39.90 -29.43 -1.74
N ASN A 170 -39.58 -30.17 -2.78
CA ASN A 170 -40.55 -30.99 -3.52
C ASN A 170 -40.29 -32.44 -3.19
#